data_db7864656d00df7d474168b68ec0ffb3
#
_entry.id   db7864656d00df7d474168b68ec0ffb3
#
_cell.length_a   1.000
_cell.length_b   1.000
_cell.length_c   1.000
_cell.angle_alpha   90.00
_cell.angle_beta   90.00
_cell.angle_gamma   90.00
#
_symmetry.space_group_name_H-M   'P 1'
#
loop_
_entity.id
_entity.type
_entity.pdbx_description
1 polymer ?
#
loop_
_entity_poly.entity_id
_entity_poly.type
_entity_poly.pdbx_seq_one_letter_code
_entity_poly.pdbx_strand_id
1 'polypeptide(L)' 'NSKVKDTNFTINTIKDHYSHEAKSIDDMDGIGMEFDNWRFNLRASNTEPLIRLNVESKNDASLMQKKTKELLDRINRSS' A
#
# COMPACT_ATOMS: atom_id res chain seq x y z
N ASN A 1 -6.15 -2.70 8.82
CA ASN A 1 -4.85 -3.12 9.39
C ASN A 1 -4.58 -4.58 9.10
N SER A 2 -3.37 -4.87 8.68
CA SER A 2 -2.95 -6.24 8.37
C SER A 2 -1.76 -6.62 9.23
N LYS A 3 -1.80 -7.82 9.78
CA LYS A 3 -0.71 -8.36 10.58
C LYS A 3 0.24 -9.13 9.67
N VAL A 4 1.54 -8.79 9.73
CA VAL A 4 2.56 -9.40 8.86
C VAL A 4 3.77 -9.79 9.70
N LYS A 5 4.58 -10.73 9.18
CA LYS A 5 5.78 -11.18 9.87
C LYS A 5 6.89 -10.14 9.83
N ASP A 6 7.06 -9.48 8.70
CA ASP A 6 8.12 -8.49 8.49
C ASP A 6 7.53 -7.31 7.73
N THR A 7 7.30 -6.20 8.45
CA THR A 7 6.67 -5.02 7.87
C THR A 7 7.54 -4.40 6.78
N ASN A 8 8.86 -4.36 6.98
CA ASN A 8 9.76 -3.79 5.99
C ASN A 8 9.77 -4.59 4.70
N PHE A 9 9.79 -5.92 4.81
CA PHE A 9 9.75 -6.78 3.65
C PHE A 9 8.46 -6.58 2.86
N THR A 10 7.33 -6.55 3.55
CA THR A 10 6.02 -6.36 2.91
C THR A 10 5.93 -5.02 2.21
N ILE A 11 6.35 -3.95 2.89
CA ILE A 11 6.32 -2.60 2.31
C ILE A 11 7.22 -2.52 1.08
N ASN A 12 8.42 -3.09 1.15
CA ASN A 12 9.34 -3.07 0.01
C ASN A 12 8.82 -3.89 -1.17
N THR A 13 8.17 -5.01 -0.90
CA THR A 13 7.56 -5.84 -1.95
C THR A 13 6.47 -5.07 -2.69
N ILE A 14 5.61 -4.38 -1.94
CA ILE A 14 4.56 -3.55 -2.54
C ILE A 14 5.17 -2.39 -3.32
N LYS A 15 6.17 -1.73 -2.75
CA LYS A 15 6.86 -0.63 -3.42
C LYS A 15 7.43 -1.06 -4.76
N ASP A 16 8.16 -2.17 -4.78
CA ASP A 16 8.76 -2.67 -6.01
C ASP A 16 7.70 -2.99 -7.07
N HIS A 17 6.60 -3.57 -6.64
CA HIS A 17 5.55 -3.95 -7.59
C HIS A 17 4.91 -2.75 -8.27
N TYR A 18 4.67 -1.67 -7.52
CA TYR A 18 3.94 -0.51 -8.04
C TYR A 18 4.83 0.62 -8.52
N SER A 19 6.15 0.56 -8.28
CA SER A 19 7.05 1.68 -8.60
C SER A 19 7.06 2.03 -10.08
N HIS A 20 6.84 1.06 -10.96
CA HIS A 20 6.84 1.29 -12.40
C HIS A 20 5.67 2.13 -12.87
N GLU A 21 4.56 2.10 -12.14
CA GLU A 21 3.33 2.79 -12.52
C GLU A 21 3.12 4.09 -11.77
N ALA A 22 3.81 4.28 -10.66
CA ALA A 22 3.59 5.43 -9.80
C ALA A 22 4.13 6.71 -10.42
N LYS A 23 3.33 7.76 -10.38
CA LYS A 23 3.76 9.11 -10.77
C LYS A 23 4.65 9.73 -9.71
N SER A 24 4.39 9.42 -8.45
CA SER A 24 5.10 9.98 -7.32
C SER A 24 5.20 8.94 -6.21
N ILE A 25 6.34 8.91 -5.55
CA ILE A 25 6.59 8.00 -4.43
C ILE A 25 7.13 8.81 -3.27
N ASP A 26 6.48 8.67 -2.11
CA ASP A 26 6.92 9.30 -0.86
C ASP A 26 7.21 8.18 0.13
N ASP A 27 8.45 8.06 0.57
CA ASP A 27 8.86 7.01 1.50
C ASP A 27 9.39 7.54 2.84
N MET A 28 9.06 8.77 3.18
CA MET A 28 9.54 9.36 4.43
C MET A 28 8.94 8.71 5.66
N ASP A 29 7.65 8.35 5.61
CA ASP A 29 6.94 7.81 6.77
C ASP A 29 6.05 6.65 6.30
N GLY A 30 6.66 5.48 6.11
CA GLY A 30 6.03 4.39 5.43
C GLY A 30 6.19 4.60 3.94
N ILE A 31 5.15 4.30 3.16
CA ILE A 31 5.21 4.53 1.72
C ILE A 31 3.90 5.11 1.22
N GLY A 32 4.00 6.18 0.44
CA GLY A 32 2.86 6.75 -0.27
C GLY A 32 3.15 6.74 -1.75
N MET A 33 2.22 6.26 -2.55
CA MET A 33 2.36 6.21 -4.00
C MET A 33 1.15 6.83 -4.66
N GLU A 34 1.40 7.70 -5.65
CA GLU A 34 0.34 8.39 -6.37
C GLU A 34 0.34 7.96 -7.83
N PHE A 35 -0.86 7.71 -8.35
CA PHE A 35 -1.08 7.30 -9.73
C PHE A 35 -2.02 8.29 -10.41
N ASP A 36 -2.38 8.04 -11.67
CA ASP A 36 -3.21 8.98 -12.43
C ASP A 36 -4.59 9.18 -11.80
N ASN A 37 -5.24 8.09 -11.36
CA ASN A 37 -6.62 8.13 -10.89
C ASN A 37 -6.79 7.66 -9.45
N TRP A 38 -5.70 7.27 -8.78
CA TRP A 38 -5.79 6.75 -7.42
C TRP A 38 -4.44 6.91 -6.72
N ARG A 39 -4.45 6.71 -5.42
CA ARG A 39 -3.22 6.69 -4.62
C ARG A 39 -3.43 5.82 -3.41
N PHE A 40 -2.33 5.37 -2.82
CA PHE A 40 -2.40 4.61 -1.58
C PHE A 40 -1.26 5.01 -0.66
N ASN A 41 -1.43 4.61 0.61
CA ASN A 41 -0.46 4.87 1.65
C ASN A 41 -0.35 3.63 2.53
N LEU A 42 0.87 3.20 2.79
CA LEU A 42 1.15 2.08 3.69
C LEU A 42 2.01 2.57 4.84
N ARG A 43 1.61 2.26 6.07
CA ARG A 43 2.38 2.65 7.26
C ARG A 43 2.48 1.46 8.19
N ALA A 44 3.68 1.24 8.73
CA ALA A 44 3.91 0.21 9.73
C ALA A 44 3.65 0.78 11.12
N SER A 45 3.09 -0.05 11.99
CA SER A 45 2.98 0.30 13.41
C SER A 45 4.35 0.25 14.06
N ASN A 46 4.60 1.16 15.02
CA ASN A 46 5.88 1.18 15.73
C ASN A 46 6.01 0.08 16.80
N THR A 47 4.89 -0.44 17.26
CA THR A 47 4.87 -1.35 18.42
C THR A 47 4.39 -2.75 18.08
N GLU A 48 3.77 -2.95 16.92
CA GLU A 48 3.21 -4.23 16.54
C GLU A 48 3.51 -4.52 15.07
N PRO A 49 3.54 -5.81 14.67
CA PRO A 49 3.79 -6.17 13.26
C PRO A 49 2.53 -5.96 12.40
N LEU A 50 2.04 -4.74 12.38
CA LEU A 50 0.83 -4.36 11.65
C LEU A 50 1.15 -3.33 10.59
N ILE A 51 0.45 -3.44 9.46
CA ILE A 51 0.51 -2.45 8.40
C ILE A 51 -0.87 -1.84 8.22
N ARG A 52 -0.91 -0.51 8.16
CA ARG A 52 -2.13 0.24 7.90
C ARG A 52 -2.16 0.66 6.45
N LEU A 53 -3.26 0.35 5.76
CA LEU A 53 -3.44 0.69 4.36
C LEU A 53 -4.54 1.72 4.21
N ASN A 54 -4.25 2.78 3.44
CA ASN A 54 -5.26 3.75 2.98
C ASN A 54 -5.23 3.78 1.46
N VAL A 55 -6.40 3.75 0.84
CA VAL A 55 -6.53 3.86 -0.61
C VAL A 55 -7.54 4.95 -0.93
N GLU A 56 -7.20 5.82 -1.86
CA GLU A 56 -8.08 6.88 -2.33
C GLU A 56 -8.13 6.87 -3.86
N SER A 57 -9.27 7.24 -4.42
CA SER A 57 -9.40 7.38 -5.86
C SER A 57 -10.13 8.67 -6.20
N LYS A 58 -9.94 9.13 -7.45
CA LYS A 58 -10.61 10.34 -7.94
C LYS A 58 -11.95 9.95 -8.53
N ASN A 59 -13.04 10.22 -7.76
CA ASN A 59 -14.42 10.02 -8.22
C ASN A 59 -14.72 8.63 -8.77
N ASP A 60 -14.01 7.60 -8.29
CA ASP A 60 -14.22 6.23 -8.76
C ASP A 60 -14.15 5.25 -7.60
N ALA A 61 -15.31 4.99 -7.00
CA ALA A 61 -15.41 4.06 -5.88
C ALA A 61 -15.09 2.62 -6.30
N SER A 62 -15.41 2.25 -7.53
CA SER A 62 -15.13 0.91 -8.04
C SER A 62 -13.63 0.68 -8.14
N LEU A 63 -12.89 1.67 -8.63
CA LEU A 63 -11.43 1.59 -8.72
C LEU A 63 -10.81 1.50 -7.34
N MET A 64 -11.30 2.30 -6.39
CA MET A 64 -10.82 2.27 -5.02
C MET A 64 -10.99 0.89 -4.40
N GLN A 65 -12.17 0.28 -4.55
CA GLN A 65 -12.45 -1.04 -4.01
C GLN A 65 -11.57 -2.10 -4.65
N LYS A 66 -11.40 -2.04 -5.96
CA LYS A 66 -10.56 -2.97 -6.70
C LYS A 66 -9.11 -2.91 -6.24
N LYS A 67 -8.58 -1.70 -6.11
CA LYS A 67 -7.19 -1.52 -5.69
C LYS A 67 -6.97 -1.87 -4.23
N THR A 68 -7.95 -1.58 -3.38
CA THR A 68 -7.88 -1.97 -1.98
C THR A 68 -7.78 -3.49 -1.85
N LYS A 69 -8.62 -4.21 -2.56
CA LYS A 69 -8.61 -5.68 -2.54
C LYS A 69 -7.29 -6.23 -3.06
N GLU A 70 -6.79 -5.66 -4.14
CA GLU A 70 -5.52 -6.06 -4.74
C GLU A 70 -4.36 -5.88 -3.77
N LEU A 71 -4.29 -4.72 -3.12
CA LEU A 71 -3.25 -4.43 -2.15
C LEU A 71 -3.32 -5.32 -0.93
N LEU A 72 -4.52 -5.54 -0.40
CA LEU A 72 -4.70 -6.43 0.75
C LEU A 72 -4.27 -7.85 0.42
N ASP A 73 -4.58 -8.33 -0.78
CA ASP A 73 -4.18 -9.65 -1.22
C ASP A 73 -2.65 -9.77 -1.28
N ARG A 74 -1.98 -8.76 -1.80
CA ARG A 74 -0.52 -8.75 -1.87
C ARG A 74 0.13 -8.68 -0.49
N ILE A 75 -0.45 -7.88 0.40
CA ILE A 75 0.02 -7.80 1.79
C ILE A 75 -0.07 -9.17 2.44
N ASN A 76 -1.18 -9.87 2.27
CA ASN A 76 -1.39 -11.18 2.86
C ASN A 76 -0.43 -12.22 2.28
N ARG A 77 -0.13 -12.15 1.00
CA ARG A 77 0.82 -13.06 0.36
C ARG A 77 2.25 -12.83 0.82
N SER A 78 2.58 -11.61 1.21
CA SER A 78 3.93 -11.23 1.65
C SER A 78 4.18 -11.53 3.12
N SER A 79 3.15 -11.88 3.85
CA SER A 79 3.27 -12.12 5.30
C SER A 79 3.52 -13.59 5.66
#